data_731491021e9d6d02e08c799b056f1ebf
#
_entry.id   731491021e9d6d02e08c799b056f1ebf
#
_cell.length_a   1.000
_cell.length_b   1.000
_cell.length_c   1.000
_cell.angle_alpha   90.00
_cell.angle_beta   90.00
_cell.angle_gamma   90.00
#
_symmetry.space_group_name_H-M   'P 1'
#
loop_
_entity.id
_entity.type
_entity.pdbx_description
1 polymer ?
#
loop_
_entity_poly.entity_id
_entity_poly.type
_entity_poly.pdbx_seq_one_letter_code
_entity_poly.pdbx_strand_id
1 'polypeptide(L)'
;MQREGFSENTVKAFLSDLRILTQYVGAGTAVRNISTNDLNHFVDWLANERGIPCNPKSLARRITTLKVFFGWLVESSVLLKDAAEPVVHKPVMTPLPTILSDTEFDAVLQVAQTLRRAEKPDARPYLLLTLLLHTGIKKSECMNIVLNHIDTSNPEQPFLWIRYSNPRRRHKERKLRLPVWWPETLAEYREQHQIHDTLFPCTARNLEYVLRNVADLTDLSKGLSFELLRWTCVVRDHRDGMPDDRLRQKLGISKITWREVRLKILRLTSPVL
;
A
#
# COMPACT_ATOMS: atom_id res chain seq x y z
N MET A 1 20.14 13.05 2.38
CA MET A 1 18.82 12.37 2.23
C MET A 1 17.61 13.31 2.33
N GLN A 2 17.43 14.09 3.40
CA GLN A 2 16.30 15.07 3.44
C GLN A 2 16.47 16.18 2.38
N ARG A 3 17.69 16.66 2.14
CA ARG A 3 18.02 17.67 1.10
C ARG A 3 17.81 17.16 -0.34
N GLU A 4 17.80 15.85 -0.57
CA GLU A 4 17.59 15.21 -1.88
C GLU A 4 16.12 14.89 -2.18
N GLY A 5 15.19 15.30 -1.32
CA GLY A 5 13.76 15.16 -1.55
C GLY A 5 13.17 13.79 -1.27
N PHE A 6 13.85 12.93 -0.51
CA PHE A 6 13.26 11.69 -0.01
C PHE A 6 12.11 11.96 0.98
N SER A 7 11.06 11.14 0.92
CA SER A 7 9.97 11.23 1.88
C SER A 7 10.43 10.83 3.28
N GLU A 8 9.80 11.37 4.34
CA GLU A 8 10.09 10.99 5.72
C GLU A 8 10.04 9.47 5.95
N ASN A 9 9.06 8.78 5.36
CA ASN A 9 8.95 7.34 5.46
C ASN A 9 10.12 6.61 4.79
N THR A 10 10.63 7.14 3.67
CA THR A 10 11.82 6.61 3.00
C THR A 10 13.04 6.78 3.89
N VAL A 11 13.21 7.96 4.49
CA VAL A 11 14.33 8.23 5.41
C VAL A 11 14.26 7.31 6.63
N LYS A 12 13.10 7.16 7.26
CA LYS A 12 12.89 6.24 8.39
C LYS A 12 13.23 4.79 8.03
N ALA A 13 12.80 4.35 6.84
CA ALA A 13 13.10 3.00 6.36
C ALA A 13 14.60 2.79 6.13
N PHE A 14 15.28 3.75 5.49
CA PHE A 14 16.72 3.70 5.24
C PHE A 14 17.52 3.70 6.54
N LEU A 15 17.15 4.55 7.49
CA LEU A 15 17.78 4.57 8.83
C LEU A 15 17.60 3.23 9.56
N SER A 16 16.43 2.61 9.45
CA SER A 16 16.19 1.28 10.02
C SER A 16 17.07 0.21 9.36
N ASP A 17 17.25 0.27 8.04
CA ASP A 17 18.11 -0.66 7.32
C ASP A 17 19.58 -0.49 7.69
N LEU A 18 20.07 0.76 7.81
CA LEU A 18 21.44 1.04 8.23
C LEU A 18 21.70 0.59 9.67
N ARG A 19 20.73 0.70 10.58
CA ARG A 19 20.84 0.15 11.95
C ARG A 19 21.06 -1.37 11.92
N ILE A 20 20.38 -2.09 11.02
CA ILE A 20 20.57 -3.54 10.88
C ILE A 20 21.97 -3.83 10.35
N LEU A 21 22.49 -3.05 9.41
CA LEU A 21 23.89 -3.16 8.94
C LEU A 21 24.87 -2.92 10.11
N THR A 22 24.67 -1.85 10.88
CA THR A 22 25.53 -1.55 12.05
C THR A 22 25.52 -2.68 13.08
N GLN A 23 24.37 -3.30 13.31
CA GLN A 23 24.28 -4.49 14.20
C GLN A 23 25.06 -5.69 13.66
N TYR A 24 25.05 -5.89 12.34
CA TYR A 24 25.74 -6.99 11.69
C TYR A 24 27.26 -6.82 11.69
N VAL A 25 27.76 -5.65 11.27
CA VAL A 25 29.20 -5.41 11.19
C VAL A 25 29.84 -5.01 12.52
N GLY A 26 29.02 -4.70 13.54
CA GLY A 26 29.47 -4.19 14.83
C GLY A 26 29.56 -2.65 14.86
N ALA A 27 29.10 -2.07 15.98
CA ALA A 27 29.00 -0.61 16.15
C ALA A 27 30.38 0.13 16.10
N GLY A 28 31.47 -0.57 16.39
CA GLY A 28 32.83 -0.01 16.32
C GLY A 28 33.49 -0.07 14.95
N THR A 29 32.84 -0.68 13.95
CA THR A 29 33.43 -0.84 12.62
C THR A 29 33.37 0.49 11.87
N ALA A 30 34.55 1.02 11.51
CA ALA A 30 34.61 2.22 10.66
C ALA A 30 34.07 1.92 9.27
N VAL A 31 33.25 2.80 8.72
CA VAL A 31 32.56 2.61 7.41
C VAL A 31 33.56 2.37 6.27
N ARG A 32 34.76 2.95 6.34
CA ARG A 32 35.85 2.74 5.37
C ARG A 32 36.40 1.31 5.33
N ASN A 33 36.17 0.54 6.38
CA ASN A 33 36.65 -0.85 6.48
C ASN A 33 35.58 -1.85 5.98
N ILE A 34 34.37 -1.39 5.63
CA ILE A 34 33.32 -2.23 5.09
C ILE A 34 33.60 -2.45 3.60
N SER A 35 33.89 -3.69 3.24
CA SER A 35 34.15 -4.10 1.85
C SER A 35 32.86 -4.55 1.13
N THR A 36 32.95 -4.68 -0.19
CA THR A 36 31.89 -5.30 -1.01
C THR A 36 31.57 -6.72 -0.54
N ASN A 37 32.60 -7.47 -0.08
CA ASN A 37 32.40 -8.83 0.41
C ASN A 37 31.57 -8.84 1.69
N ASP A 38 31.83 -7.92 2.63
CA ASP A 38 31.05 -7.79 3.86
C ASP A 38 29.60 -7.43 3.55
N LEU A 39 29.34 -6.58 2.56
CA LEU A 39 28.00 -6.24 2.12
C LEU A 39 27.27 -7.41 1.45
N ASN A 40 27.98 -8.25 0.68
CA ASN A 40 27.40 -9.47 0.10
C ASN A 40 27.06 -10.48 1.20
N HIS A 41 27.94 -10.71 2.17
CA HIS A 41 27.67 -11.58 3.31
C HIS A 41 26.49 -11.04 4.14
N PHE A 42 26.40 -9.72 4.34
CA PHE A 42 25.24 -9.11 5.00
C PHE A 42 23.93 -9.38 4.26
N VAL A 43 23.93 -9.28 2.92
CA VAL A 43 22.75 -9.57 2.10
C VAL A 43 22.35 -11.05 2.22
N ASP A 44 23.32 -11.96 2.20
CA ASP A 44 23.07 -13.40 2.37
C ASP A 44 22.58 -13.72 3.77
N TRP A 45 23.19 -13.12 4.81
CA TRP A 45 22.71 -13.23 6.19
C TRP A 45 21.28 -12.74 6.37
N LEU A 46 20.91 -11.62 5.75
CA LEU A 46 19.53 -11.09 5.76
C LEU A 46 18.53 -12.06 5.12
N ALA A 47 18.95 -12.75 4.07
CA ALA A 47 18.09 -13.66 3.32
C ALA A 47 17.91 -15.01 4.03
N ASN A 48 18.98 -15.53 4.65
CA ASN A 48 19.05 -16.95 5.02
C ASN A 48 19.31 -17.22 6.52
N GLU A 49 20.01 -16.33 7.23
CA GLU A 49 20.60 -16.67 8.53
C GLU A 49 20.04 -15.85 9.71
N ARG A 50 19.43 -14.70 9.43
CA ARG A 50 18.98 -13.76 10.47
C ARG A 50 17.92 -14.33 11.43
N GLY A 51 17.32 -15.48 11.13
CA GLY A 51 16.21 -16.07 11.90
C GLY A 51 14.85 -15.35 11.73
N ILE A 52 14.82 -14.20 11.08
CA ILE A 52 13.60 -13.46 10.71
C ILE A 52 13.51 -13.45 9.19
N PRO A 53 12.50 -14.12 8.60
CA PRO A 53 12.36 -14.20 7.14
C PRO A 53 12.38 -12.81 6.49
N CYS A 54 13.31 -12.58 5.56
CA CYS A 54 13.39 -11.33 4.83
C CYS A 54 12.54 -11.42 3.57
N ASN A 55 11.42 -10.69 3.56
CA ASN A 55 10.61 -10.57 2.35
C ASN A 55 11.47 -10.05 1.19
N PRO A 56 11.40 -10.66 -0.01
CA PRO A 56 12.19 -10.27 -1.17
C PRO A 56 12.13 -8.78 -1.52
N LYS A 57 10.96 -8.13 -1.40
CA LYS A 57 10.85 -6.67 -1.60
C LYS A 57 11.62 -5.88 -0.53
N SER A 58 11.65 -6.40 0.70
CA SER A 58 12.42 -5.77 1.78
C SER A 58 13.93 -5.91 1.55
N LEU A 59 14.37 -7.07 1.04
CA LEU A 59 15.76 -7.31 0.68
C LEU A 59 16.20 -6.35 -0.43
N ALA A 60 15.40 -6.26 -1.51
CA ALA A 60 15.64 -5.33 -2.62
C ALA A 60 15.76 -3.87 -2.14
N ARG A 61 14.86 -3.43 -1.25
CA ARG A 61 14.92 -2.10 -0.64
C ARG A 61 16.20 -1.90 0.18
N ARG A 62 16.61 -2.88 0.97
CA ARG A 62 17.84 -2.81 1.77
C ARG A 62 19.07 -2.68 0.89
N ILE A 63 19.16 -3.44 -0.21
CA ILE A 63 20.24 -3.27 -1.19
C ILE A 63 20.23 -1.84 -1.78
N THR A 64 19.04 -1.31 -2.11
CA THR A 64 18.92 0.09 -2.55
C THR A 64 19.42 1.06 -1.47
N THR A 65 19.09 0.82 -0.19
CA THR A 65 19.57 1.63 0.94
C THR A 65 21.10 1.64 1.00
N LEU A 66 21.76 0.47 0.84
CA LEU A 66 23.22 0.37 0.81
C LEU A 66 23.81 1.20 -0.33
N LYS A 67 23.29 1.02 -1.55
CA LYS A 67 23.78 1.76 -2.74
C LYS A 67 23.63 3.28 -2.58
N VAL A 68 22.49 3.75 -2.10
CA VAL A 68 22.26 5.18 -1.85
C VAL A 68 23.20 5.71 -0.75
N PHE A 69 23.43 4.94 0.30
CA PHE A 69 24.24 5.36 1.43
C PHE A 69 25.73 5.41 1.05
N PHE A 70 26.28 4.34 0.48
CA PHE A 70 27.71 4.28 0.10
C PHE A 70 28.01 5.23 -1.06
N GLY A 71 27.13 5.36 -2.05
CA GLY A 71 27.23 6.35 -3.11
C GLY A 71 27.31 7.79 -2.56
N TRP A 72 26.42 8.13 -1.60
CA TRP A 72 26.47 9.43 -0.92
C TRP A 72 27.78 9.65 -0.14
N LEU A 73 28.35 8.62 0.49
CA LEU A 73 29.65 8.74 1.18
C LEU A 73 30.79 9.06 0.21
N VAL A 74 30.77 8.49 -1.00
CA VAL A 74 31.73 8.81 -2.04
C VAL A 74 31.53 10.24 -2.57
N GLU A 75 30.31 10.62 -2.89
CA GLU A 75 29.97 12.00 -3.32
C GLU A 75 30.35 13.05 -2.27
N SER A 76 30.27 12.68 -0.98
CA SER A 76 30.68 13.54 0.14
C SER A 76 32.17 13.45 0.47
N SER A 77 32.98 12.78 -0.35
CA SER A 77 34.42 12.60 -0.16
C SER A 77 34.81 11.91 1.17
N VAL A 78 33.91 11.17 1.78
CA VAL A 78 34.16 10.36 2.99
C VAL A 78 34.83 9.04 2.63
N LEU A 79 34.47 8.48 1.47
CA LEU A 79 35.07 7.27 0.91
C LEU A 79 35.63 7.55 -0.48
N LEU A 80 36.70 6.84 -0.82
CA LEU A 80 37.32 6.91 -2.16
C LEU A 80 36.61 6.02 -3.18
N LYS A 81 35.93 4.95 -2.72
CA LYS A 81 35.26 3.94 -3.57
C LYS A 81 33.96 3.51 -2.95
N ASP A 82 32.95 3.28 -3.80
CA ASP A 82 31.65 2.76 -3.42
C ASP A 82 31.72 1.23 -3.28
N ALA A 83 31.70 0.75 -2.02
CA ALA A 83 31.70 -0.67 -1.72
C ALA A 83 30.36 -1.34 -2.08
N ALA A 84 29.27 -0.59 -2.21
CA ALA A 84 27.94 -1.12 -2.52
C ALA A 84 27.64 -1.16 -4.04
N GLU A 85 28.41 -0.46 -4.88
CA GLU A 85 28.21 -0.46 -6.33
C GLU A 85 28.18 -1.88 -6.94
N PRO A 86 29.13 -2.81 -6.61
CA PRO A 86 29.14 -4.15 -7.19
C PRO A 86 28.11 -5.11 -6.56
N VAL A 87 27.43 -4.71 -5.47
CA VAL A 87 26.42 -5.57 -4.84
C VAL A 87 25.27 -5.85 -5.80
N VAL A 88 25.07 -7.14 -6.11
CA VAL A 88 24.09 -7.57 -7.12
C VAL A 88 22.68 -7.53 -6.55
N HIS A 89 21.80 -6.80 -7.23
CA HIS A 89 20.38 -6.83 -6.99
C HIS A 89 19.75 -7.93 -7.85
N LYS A 90 19.45 -9.09 -7.25
CA LYS A 90 18.72 -10.14 -7.97
C LYS A 90 17.28 -9.69 -8.17
N PRO A 91 16.74 -9.77 -9.40
CA PRO A 91 15.33 -9.49 -9.64
C PRO A 91 14.47 -10.44 -8.81
N VAL A 92 13.55 -9.87 -8.06
CA VAL A 92 12.66 -10.68 -7.22
C VAL A 92 11.34 -10.86 -7.93
N MET A 93 10.99 -12.12 -8.21
CA MET A 93 9.63 -12.44 -8.62
C MET A 93 8.66 -12.18 -7.46
N THR A 94 7.83 -11.17 -7.60
CA THR A 94 6.76 -10.94 -6.65
C THR A 94 5.63 -11.93 -6.90
N PRO A 95 5.14 -12.65 -5.86
CA PRO A 95 4.01 -13.54 -6.01
C PRO A 95 2.79 -12.77 -6.53
N LEU A 96 1.85 -13.50 -7.12
CA LEU A 96 0.58 -12.92 -7.51
C LEU A 96 -0.13 -12.37 -6.27
N PRO A 97 -0.80 -11.22 -6.39
CA PRO A 97 -1.59 -10.68 -5.30
C PRO A 97 -2.76 -11.62 -4.97
N THR A 98 -3.09 -11.70 -3.69
CA THR A 98 -4.30 -12.37 -3.24
C THR A 98 -5.51 -11.46 -3.47
N ILE A 99 -6.62 -12.05 -3.92
CA ILE A 99 -7.91 -11.37 -4.13
C ILE A 99 -9.01 -12.14 -3.41
N LEU A 100 -10.17 -11.52 -3.20
CA LEU A 100 -11.38 -12.21 -2.77
C LEU A 100 -11.99 -12.96 -3.95
N SER A 101 -12.48 -14.18 -3.70
CA SER A 101 -13.46 -14.84 -4.57
C SER A 101 -14.81 -14.11 -4.48
N ASP A 102 -15.75 -14.42 -5.37
CA ASP A 102 -17.05 -13.78 -5.34
C ASP A 102 -17.83 -14.16 -4.06
N THR A 103 -17.72 -15.41 -3.60
CA THR A 103 -18.32 -15.84 -2.33
C THR A 103 -17.73 -15.14 -1.11
N GLU A 104 -16.40 -14.98 -1.07
CA GLU A 104 -15.74 -14.24 0.01
C GLU A 104 -16.06 -12.74 -0.03
N PHE A 105 -16.18 -12.17 -1.22
CA PHE A 105 -16.60 -10.78 -1.42
C PHE A 105 -17.98 -10.52 -0.82
N ASP A 106 -18.95 -11.38 -1.13
CA ASP A 106 -20.32 -11.28 -0.61
C ASP A 106 -20.35 -11.50 0.91
N ALA A 107 -19.60 -12.48 1.43
CA ALA A 107 -19.53 -12.77 2.85
C ALA A 107 -18.97 -11.60 3.67
N VAL A 108 -17.87 -10.96 3.23
CA VAL A 108 -17.30 -9.81 3.95
C VAL A 108 -18.24 -8.59 3.93
N LEU A 109 -18.95 -8.37 2.83
CA LEU A 109 -19.95 -7.31 2.75
C LEU A 109 -21.15 -7.59 3.66
N GLN A 110 -21.63 -8.83 3.71
CA GLN A 110 -22.73 -9.23 4.58
C GLN A 110 -22.38 -9.05 6.06
N VAL A 111 -21.18 -9.48 6.49
CA VAL A 111 -20.72 -9.27 7.87
C VAL A 111 -20.62 -7.77 8.19
N ALA A 112 -20.04 -6.97 7.30
CA ALA A 112 -19.94 -5.54 7.51
C ALA A 112 -21.32 -4.85 7.56
N GLN A 113 -22.28 -5.33 6.77
CA GLN A 113 -23.68 -4.86 6.80
C GLN A 113 -24.40 -5.29 8.08
N THR A 114 -24.10 -6.48 8.62
CA THR A 114 -24.63 -6.92 9.92
C THR A 114 -24.11 -6.02 11.05
N LEU A 115 -22.82 -5.66 11.04
CA LEU A 115 -22.25 -4.70 12.01
C LEU A 115 -22.91 -3.31 11.91
N ARG A 116 -23.21 -2.85 10.69
CA ARG A 116 -23.92 -1.59 10.46
C ARG A 116 -25.33 -1.58 11.08
N ARG A 117 -26.00 -2.73 11.13
CA ARG A 117 -27.39 -2.90 11.59
C ARG A 117 -27.52 -3.58 12.96
N ALA A 118 -26.42 -3.76 13.67
CA ALA A 118 -26.41 -4.38 14.99
C ALA A 118 -27.14 -3.51 16.04
N GLU A 119 -27.42 -4.07 17.20
CA GLU A 119 -27.98 -3.31 18.35
C GLU A 119 -27.13 -2.09 18.73
N LYS A 120 -25.78 -2.23 18.61
CA LYS A 120 -24.82 -1.13 18.66
C LYS A 120 -24.24 -0.94 17.26
N PRO A 121 -24.89 -0.11 16.43
CA PRO A 121 -24.55 -0.01 15.02
C PRO A 121 -23.19 0.66 14.82
N ASP A 122 -22.33 0.07 13.96
CA ASP A 122 -21.09 0.68 13.46
C ASP A 122 -21.08 0.63 11.93
N ALA A 123 -21.29 1.77 11.30
CA ALA A 123 -21.25 1.89 9.84
C ALA A 123 -19.83 1.92 9.26
N ARG A 124 -18.81 2.11 10.10
CA ARG A 124 -17.41 2.26 9.66
C ARG A 124 -16.86 1.07 8.86
N PRO A 125 -17.07 -0.21 9.28
CA PRO A 125 -16.58 -1.35 8.51
C PRO A 125 -17.19 -1.39 7.10
N TYR A 126 -18.50 -1.19 6.99
CA TYR A 126 -19.19 -1.21 5.71
C TYR A 126 -18.78 -0.05 4.81
N LEU A 127 -18.68 1.16 5.36
CA LEU A 127 -18.23 2.35 4.65
C LEU A 127 -16.80 2.16 4.11
N LEU A 128 -15.88 1.66 4.95
CA LEU A 128 -14.49 1.43 4.57
C LEU A 128 -14.36 0.36 3.48
N LEU A 129 -14.99 -0.81 3.67
CA LEU A 129 -14.95 -1.90 2.70
C LEU A 129 -15.50 -1.48 1.34
N THR A 130 -16.68 -0.88 1.33
CA THR A 130 -17.31 -0.45 0.08
C THR A 130 -16.52 0.66 -0.60
N LEU A 131 -15.93 1.61 0.16
CA LEU A 131 -15.02 2.60 -0.39
C LEU A 131 -13.85 1.94 -1.12
N LEU A 132 -13.16 0.99 -0.46
CA LEU A 132 -11.98 0.33 -1.03
C LEU A 132 -12.31 -0.56 -2.22
N LEU A 133 -13.41 -1.32 -2.14
CA LEU A 133 -13.86 -2.24 -3.19
C LEU A 133 -14.38 -1.53 -4.44
N HIS A 134 -14.96 -0.33 -4.32
CA HIS A 134 -15.44 0.44 -5.47
C HIS A 134 -14.41 1.39 -6.06
N THR A 135 -13.45 1.86 -5.27
CA THR A 135 -12.50 2.88 -5.71
C THR A 135 -11.08 2.36 -5.94
N GLY A 136 -10.70 1.26 -5.30
CA GLY A 136 -9.35 0.71 -5.37
C GLY A 136 -8.26 1.68 -4.92
N ILE A 137 -8.56 2.63 -4.02
CA ILE A 137 -7.59 3.62 -3.51
C ILE A 137 -6.53 2.98 -2.63
N LYS A 138 -5.39 3.64 -2.50
CA LYS A 138 -4.30 3.23 -1.61
C LYS A 138 -4.62 3.57 -0.15
N LYS A 139 -4.02 2.84 0.79
CA LYS A 139 -4.10 3.16 2.21
C LYS A 139 -3.77 4.63 2.51
N SER A 140 -2.68 5.15 1.93
CA SER A 140 -2.30 6.56 2.10
C SER A 140 -3.29 7.54 1.48
N GLU A 141 -3.97 7.18 0.40
CA GLU A 141 -5.03 8.00 -0.19
C GLU A 141 -6.26 8.00 0.71
N CYS A 142 -6.67 6.82 1.22
CA CYS A 142 -7.77 6.67 2.15
C CYS A 142 -7.59 7.53 3.41
N MET A 143 -6.40 7.51 4.01
CA MET A 143 -6.07 8.29 5.22
C MET A 143 -6.05 9.81 5.01
N ASN A 144 -5.98 10.28 3.78
CA ASN A 144 -5.94 11.71 3.44
C ASN A 144 -7.27 12.24 2.88
N ILE A 145 -8.36 11.46 2.97
CA ILE A 145 -9.67 11.92 2.54
C ILE A 145 -10.23 12.86 3.62
N VAL A 146 -10.58 14.07 3.18
CA VAL A 146 -11.39 15.00 3.95
C VAL A 146 -12.80 15.08 3.36
N LEU A 147 -13.79 15.44 4.15
CA LEU A 147 -15.21 15.42 3.72
C LEU A 147 -15.46 16.28 2.48
N ASN A 148 -14.74 17.39 2.31
CA ASN A 148 -14.87 18.24 1.12
C ASN A 148 -14.29 17.62 -0.17
N HIS A 149 -13.62 16.45 -0.09
CA HIS A 149 -13.24 15.65 -1.25
C HIS A 149 -14.39 14.78 -1.78
N ILE A 150 -15.50 14.70 -1.03
CA ILE A 150 -16.65 13.87 -1.37
C ILE A 150 -17.76 14.79 -1.86
N ASP A 151 -18.12 14.62 -3.12
CA ASP A 151 -19.16 15.41 -3.76
C ASP A 151 -20.43 14.56 -3.87
N THR A 152 -21.45 14.95 -3.13
CA THR A 152 -22.78 14.34 -3.11
C THR A 152 -23.86 15.29 -3.61
N SER A 153 -23.48 16.40 -4.24
CA SER A 153 -24.42 17.41 -4.78
C SER A 153 -25.37 16.83 -5.83
N ASN A 154 -24.88 15.85 -6.61
CA ASN A 154 -25.72 15.04 -7.48
C ASN A 154 -25.90 13.65 -6.87
N PRO A 155 -27.10 13.32 -6.34
CA PRO A 155 -27.38 12.03 -5.72
C PRO A 155 -27.17 10.84 -6.66
N GLU A 156 -27.41 11.00 -7.95
CA GLU A 156 -27.24 9.94 -8.96
C GLU A 156 -25.79 9.68 -9.32
N GLN A 157 -24.88 10.59 -8.98
CA GLN A 157 -23.48 10.52 -9.36
C GLN A 157 -22.56 11.04 -8.25
N PRO A 158 -22.55 10.45 -7.07
CA PRO A 158 -21.61 10.84 -6.02
C PRO A 158 -20.18 10.50 -6.40
N PHE A 159 -19.25 11.36 -6.02
CA PHE A 159 -17.84 11.22 -6.37
C PHE A 159 -16.92 11.43 -5.19
N LEU A 160 -15.76 10.76 -5.24
CA LEU A 160 -14.61 11.03 -4.41
C LEU A 160 -13.49 11.65 -5.26
N TRP A 161 -12.94 12.77 -4.82
CA TRP A 161 -11.74 13.35 -5.37
C TRP A 161 -10.51 12.86 -4.60
N ILE A 162 -9.57 12.21 -5.29
CA ILE A 162 -8.25 11.93 -4.73
C ILE A 162 -7.36 13.13 -5.01
N ARG A 163 -6.90 13.77 -3.95
CA ARG A 163 -6.03 14.95 -4.01
C ARG A 163 -4.71 14.71 -3.28
N TYR A 164 -3.69 15.44 -3.65
CA TYR A 164 -2.36 15.35 -3.06
C TYR A 164 -1.84 16.74 -2.69
N SER A 165 -1.41 16.92 -1.45
CA SER A 165 -0.72 18.12 -1.00
C SER A 165 0.65 18.31 -1.68
N ASN A 166 1.33 17.20 -2.02
CA ASN A 166 2.62 17.24 -2.70
C ASN A 166 2.44 17.55 -4.20
N PRO A 167 2.96 18.70 -4.72
CA PRO A 167 2.83 19.10 -6.12
C PRO A 167 3.34 18.05 -7.11
N ARG A 168 4.40 17.32 -6.76
CA ARG A 168 4.96 16.24 -7.60
C ARG A 168 4.00 15.07 -7.82
N ARG A 169 2.93 14.97 -7.03
CA ARG A 169 1.94 13.88 -7.12
C ARG A 169 0.60 14.33 -7.71
N ARG A 170 0.41 15.60 -8.04
CA ARG A 170 -0.85 16.13 -8.60
C ARG A 170 -1.27 15.42 -9.89
N HIS A 171 -0.33 14.96 -10.70
CA HIS A 171 -0.63 14.16 -11.90
C HIS A 171 -1.34 12.82 -11.61
N LYS A 172 -1.49 12.43 -10.33
CA LYS A 172 -2.24 11.23 -9.88
C LYS A 172 -3.60 11.59 -9.31
N GLU A 173 -3.94 12.88 -9.23
CA GLU A 173 -5.26 13.35 -8.80
C GLU A 173 -6.33 12.86 -9.77
N ARG A 174 -7.45 12.46 -9.24
CA ARG A 174 -8.51 11.86 -10.03
C ARG A 174 -9.85 11.87 -9.31
N LYS A 175 -10.91 11.84 -10.09
CA LYS A 175 -12.29 11.73 -9.65
C LYS A 175 -12.72 10.27 -9.76
N LEU A 176 -13.25 9.70 -8.68
CA LEU A 176 -13.70 8.32 -8.59
C LEU A 176 -15.19 8.28 -8.28
N ARG A 177 -15.94 7.54 -9.07
CA ARG A 177 -17.36 7.37 -8.83
C ARG A 177 -17.60 6.53 -7.60
N LEU A 178 -18.56 6.94 -6.76
CA LEU A 178 -19.07 6.17 -5.62
C LEU A 178 -20.42 5.56 -5.97
N PRO A 179 -20.83 4.46 -5.32
CA PRO A 179 -22.19 3.95 -5.44
C PRO A 179 -23.23 5.00 -5.00
N VAL A 180 -24.38 4.99 -5.63
CA VAL A 180 -25.49 5.93 -5.36
C VAL A 180 -25.93 5.89 -3.89
N TRP A 181 -25.93 4.71 -3.28
CA TRP A 181 -26.30 4.49 -1.87
C TRP A 181 -25.17 4.82 -0.85
N TRP A 182 -23.95 5.04 -1.30
CA TRP A 182 -22.80 5.25 -0.41
C TRP A 182 -22.92 6.52 0.47
N PRO A 183 -23.49 7.65 0.00
CA PRO A 183 -23.73 8.84 0.82
C PRO A 183 -24.61 8.61 2.06
N GLU A 184 -25.57 7.69 1.97
CA GLU A 184 -26.41 7.30 3.13
C GLU A 184 -25.55 6.65 4.22
N THR A 185 -24.70 5.67 3.85
CA THR A 185 -23.76 5.05 4.78
C THR A 185 -22.76 6.06 5.37
N LEU A 186 -22.34 7.04 4.58
CA LEU A 186 -21.50 8.13 5.05
C LEU A 186 -22.22 8.98 6.10
N ALA A 187 -23.48 9.30 5.91
CA ALA A 187 -24.27 10.08 6.84
C ALA A 187 -24.39 9.37 8.20
N GLU A 188 -24.73 8.07 8.19
CA GLU A 188 -24.77 7.24 9.40
C GLU A 188 -23.43 7.22 10.13
N TYR A 189 -22.34 6.97 9.39
CA TYR A 189 -20.99 6.95 9.96
C TYR A 189 -20.61 8.29 10.58
N ARG A 190 -20.95 9.41 9.92
CA ARG A 190 -20.67 10.75 10.44
C ARG A 190 -21.41 11.04 11.73
N GLU A 191 -22.65 10.62 11.82
CA GLU A 191 -23.47 10.76 13.03
C GLU A 191 -22.92 9.91 14.18
N GLN A 192 -22.66 8.61 13.91
CA GLN A 192 -22.17 7.65 14.92
C GLN A 192 -20.80 8.05 15.52
N HIS A 193 -19.90 8.60 14.69
CA HIS A 193 -18.52 8.89 15.07
C HIS A 193 -18.20 10.37 15.16
N GLN A 194 -19.17 11.28 15.03
CA GLN A 194 -19.02 12.74 15.11
C GLN A 194 -17.93 13.27 14.15
N ILE A 195 -18.02 12.85 12.87
CA ILE A 195 -17.02 13.17 11.84
C ILE A 195 -17.28 14.56 11.25
N HIS A 196 -16.29 15.47 11.35
CA HIS A 196 -16.43 16.86 10.94
C HIS A 196 -15.51 17.30 9.80
N ASP A 197 -14.32 16.73 9.68
CA ASP A 197 -13.31 17.13 8.69
C ASP A 197 -12.70 15.94 7.95
N THR A 198 -11.83 15.17 8.61
CA THR A 198 -11.19 14.00 8.04
C THR A 198 -12.15 12.82 8.05
N LEU A 199 -12.28 12.10 6.91
CA LEU A 199 -13.19 10.96 6.80
C LEU A 199 -12.91 9.89 7.86
N PHE A 200 -11.65 9.55 8.08
CA PHE A 200 -11.24 8.60 9.11
C PHE A 200 -10.26 9.27 10.09
N PRO A 201 -10.73 9.92 11.17
CA PRO A 201 -9.86 10.60 12.14
C PRO A 201 -9.19 9.62 13.11
N CYS A 202 -8.48 8.66 12.56
CA CYS A 202 -7.77 7.61 13.29
C CYS A 202 -6.49 7.24 12.57
N THR A 203 -5.69 6.35 13.16
CA THR A 203 -4.47 5.86 12.50
C THR A 203 -4.80 4.80 11.44
N ALA A 204 -3.93 4.64 10.45
CA ALA A 204 -4.06 3.57 9.45
C ALA A 204 -4.11 2.17 10.11
N ARG A 205 -3.43 2.00 11.25
CA ARG A 205 -3.45 0.75 12.01
C ARG A 205 -4.84 0.46 12.59
N ASN A 206 -5.57 1.49 13.01
CA ASN A 206 -6.95 1.30 13.49
C ASN A 206 -7.86 0.80 12.37
N LEU A 207 -7.71 1.34 11.14
CA LEU A 207 -8.46 0.82 9.99
C LEU A 207 -8.06 -0.61 9.62
N GLU A 208 -6.78 -0.97 9.77
CA GLU A 208 -6.32 -2.36 9.62
C GLU A 208 -6.98 -3.30 10.66
N TYR A 209 -7.20 -2.83 11.89
CA TYR A 209 -7.96 -3.59 12.90
C TYR A 209 -9.44 -3.73 12.54
N VAL A 210 -10.06 -2.68 11.97
CA VAL A 210 -11.44 -2.77 11.47
C VAL A 210 -11.54 -3.86 10.39
N LEU A 211 -10.63 -3.87 9.42
CA LEU A 211 -10.58 -4.88 8.36
C LEU A 211 -10.33 -6.28 8.94
N ARG A 212 -9.42 -6.41 9.91
CA ARG A 212 -9.14 -7.68 10.58
C ARG A 212 -10.38 -8.21 11.29
N ASN A 213 -11.08 -7.38 12.05
CA ASN A 213 -12.30 -7.80 12.74
C ASN A 213 -13.37 -8.35 11.77
N VAL A 214 -13.52 -7.73 10.60
CA VAL A 214 -14.43 -8.27 9.57
C VAL A 214 -13.92 -9.61 9.04
N ALA A 215 -12.60 -9.74 8.80
CA ALA A 215 -12.01 -11.00 8.35
C ALA A 215 -12.23 -12.14 9.37
N ASP A 216 -11.99 -11.84 10.65
CA ASP A 216 -12.17 -12.81 11.75
C ASP A 216 -13.64 -13.25 11.86
N LEU A 217 -14.60 -12.31 11.77
CA LEU A 217 -16.03 -12.60 11.79
C LEU A 217 -16.52 -13.34 10.53
N THR A 218 -15.77 -13.29 9.44
CA THR A 218 -16.09 -14.00 8.18
C THR A 218 -15.35 -15.34 8.09
N ASP A 219 -14.51 -15.68 9.07
CA ASP A 219 -13.58 -16.84 9.04
C ASP A 219 -12.69 -16.86 7.79
N LEU A 220 -12.21 -15.69 7.38
CA LEU A 220 -11.43 -15.52 6.18
C LEU A 220 -9.96 -15.82 6.44
N SER A 221 -9.48 -17.00 6.04
CA SER A 221 -8.11 -17.49 6.31
C SER A 221 -6.99 -16.57 5.81
N LYS A 222 -7.21 -15.84 4.70
CA LYS A 222 -6.23 -14.92 4.10
C LYS A 222 -6.24 -13.51 4.70
N GLY A 223 -7.16 -13.22 5.63
CA GLY A 223 -7.34 -11.89 6.22
C GLY A 223 -7.77 -10.81 5.20
N LEU A 224 -8.08 -9.62 5.69
CA LEU A 224 -8.38 -8.46 4.85
C LEU A 224 -7.29 -7.41 4.98
N SER A 225 -6.91 -6.79 3.86
CA SER A 225 -5.96 -5.69 3.83
C SER A 225 -6.31 -4.68 2.72
N PHE A 226 -5.80 -3.45 2.85
CA PHE A 226 -5.96 -2.43 1.80
C PHE A 226 -5.45 -2.92 0.43
N GLU A 227 -4.37 -3.68 0.41
CA GLU A 227 -3.80 -4.19 -0.84
C GLU A 227 -4.70 -5.28 -1.44
N LEU A 228 -5.18 -6.23 -0.65
CA LEU A 228 -6.08 -7.28 -1.10
C LEU A 228 -7.37 -6.68 -1.68
N LEU A 229 -8.02 -5.74 -0.96
CA LEU A 229 -9.24 -5.09 -1.42
C LEU A 229 -9.01 -4.26 -2.69
N ARG A 230 -7.87 -3.59 -2.81
CA ARG A 230 -7.50 -2.87 -4.03
C ARG A 230 -7.32 -3.81 -5.23
N TRP A 231 -6.65 -4.97 -5.04
CA TRP A 231 -6.51 -5.96 -6.10
C TRP A 231 -7.85 -6.61 -6.46
N THR A 232 -8.69 -6.90 -5.48
CA THR A 232 -10.06 -7.39 -5.71
C THR A 232 -10.85 -6.38 -6.55
N CYS A 233 -10.81 -5.09 -6.20
CA CYS A 233 -11.47 -4.03 -6.97
C CYS A 233 -11.04 -4.04 -8.44
N VAL A 234 -9.74 -3.99 -8.71
CA VAL A 234 -9.24 -3.86 -10.09
C VAL A 234 -9.46 -5.11 -10.93
N VAL A 235 -9.39 -6.29 -10.31
CA VAL A 235 -9.67 -7.56 -11.01
C VAL A 235 -11.15 -7.68 -11.36
N ARG A 236 -12.06 -7.28 -10.46
CA ARG A 236 -13.49 -7.23 -10.74
C ARG A 236 -13.81 -6.22 -11.85
N ASP A 237 -13.32 -4.99 -11.75
CA ASP A 237 -13.49 -3.99 -12.81
C ASP A 237 -13.00 -4.48 -14.18
N HIS A 238 -11.89 -5.22 -14.22
CA HIS A 238 -11.38 -5.80 -15.46
C HIS A 238 -12.30 -6.90 -15.99
N ARG A 239 -12.81 -7.79 -15.13
CA ARG A 239 -13.80 -8.83 -15.48
C ARG A 239 -15.10 -8.21 -16.01
N ASP A 240 -15.49 -7.06 -15.44
CA ASP A 240 -16.66 -6.28 -15.87
C ASP A 240 -16.41 -5.49 -17.16
N GLY A 241 -15.26 -5.66 -17.80
CA GLY A 241 -14.94 -5.06 -19.10
C GLY A 241 -14.43 -3.62 -19.05
N MET A 242 -13.98 -3.12 -17.88
CA MET A 242 -13.41 -1.76 -17.81
C MET A 242 -12.13 -1.66 -18.65
N PRO A 243 -12.01 -0.68 -19.59
CA PRO A 243 -10.83 -0.53 -20.42
C PRO A 243 -9.55 -0.27 -19.63
N ASP A 244 -8.42 -0.81 -20.11
CA ASP A 244 -7.08 -0.73 -19.50
C ASP A 244 -6.68 0.69 -19.08
N ASP A 245 -6.91 1.69 -19.95
CA ASP A 245 -6.58 3.09 -19.62
C ASP A 245 -7.44 3.65 -18.48
N ARG A 246 -8.71 3.26 -18.41
CA ARG A 246 -9.59 3.65 -17.30
C ARG A 246 -9.17 2.98 -15.99
N LEU A 247 -8.81 1.69 -16.03
CA LEU A 247 -8.25 0.98 -14.86
C LEU A 247 -6.98 1.65 -14.35
N ARG A 248 -6.05 1.96 -15.27
CA ARG A 248 -4.81 2.66 -14.93
C ARG A 248 -5.06 4.01 -14.28
N GLN A 249 -5.98 4.80 -14.85
CA GLN A 249 -6.38 6.12 -14.31
C GLN A 249 -7.05 5.96 -12.94
N LYS A 250 -7.99 5.02 -12.80
CA LYS A 250 -8.67 4.71 -11.53
C LYS A 250 -7.65 4.36 -10.44
N LEU A 251 -6.61 3.60 -10.75
CA LEU A 251 -5.55 3.24 -9.81
C LEU A 251 -4.54 4.37 -9.52
N GLY A 252 -4.52 5.44 -10.32
CA GLY A 252 -3.56 6.54 -10.18
C GLY A 252 -2.10 6.07 -10.30
N ILE A 253 -1.81 5.25 -11.33
CA ILE A 253 -0.47 4.71 -11.59
C ILE A 253 0.05 5.12 -12.97
N SER A 254 1.41 5.16 -13.09
CA SER A 254 2.08 5.49 -14.33
C SER A 254 1.92 4.39 -15.40
N LYS A 255 2.17 4.72 -16.67
CA LYS A 255 2.19 3.73 -17.76
C LYS A 255 3.22 2.62 -17.52
N ILE A 256 4.37 2.95 -16.93
CA ILE A 256 5.43 1.98 -16.62
C ILE A 256 4.92 0.98 -15.56
N THR A 257 4.36 1.48 -14.46
CA THR A 257 3.79 0.63 -13.39
C THR A 257 2.61 -0.19 -13.92
N TRP A 258 1.81 0.37 -14.85
CA TRP A 258 0.67 -0.31 -15.44
C TRP A 258 1.06 -1.60 -16.16
N ARG A 259 2.19 -1.63 -16.86
CA ARG A 259 2.66 -2.83 -17.57
C ARG A 259 2.76 -4.04 -16.62
N GLU A 260 3.36 -3.85 -15.47
CA GLU A 260 3.48 -4.90 -14.45
C GLU A 260 2.13 -5.28 -13.85
N VAL A 261 1.31 -4.28 -13.49
CA VAL A 261 -0.02 -4.48 -12.89
C VAL A 261 -0.92 -5.23 -13.86
N ARG A 262 -0.94 -4.85 -15.13
CA ARG A 262 -1.72 -5.50 -16.20
C ARG A 262 -1.39 -6.98 -16.34
N LEU A 263 -0.10 -7.35 -16.35
CA LEU A 263 0.30 -8.75 -16.41
C LEU A 263 -0.23 -9.56 -15.22
N LYS A 264 -0.24 -8.98 -14.02
CA LYS A 264 -0.81 -9.64 -12.84
C LYS A 264 -2.33 -9.79 -12.94
N ILE A 265 -3.03 -8.77 -13.43
CA ILE A 265 -4.49 -8.83 -13.65
C ILE A 265 -4.81 -9.96 -14.63
N LEU A 266 -4.14 -10.01 -15.77
CA LEU A 266 -4.36 -11.04 -16.78
C LEU A 266 -4.16 -12.46 -16.20
N ARG A 267 -3.12 -12.67 -15.38
CA ARG A 267 -2.89 -13.95 -14.71
C ARG A 267 -3.97 -14.30 -13.69
N LEU A 268 -4.55 -13.30 -13.01
CA LEU A 268 -5.62 -13.51 -12.02
C LEU A 268 -7.00 -13.70 -12.67
N THR A 269 -7.16 -13.31 -13.92
CA THR A 269 -8.41 -13.43 -14.68
C THR A 269 -8.40 -14.57 -15.69
N SER A 270 -7.20 -15.10 -16.02
CA SER A 270 -7.11 -16.30 -16.86
C SER A 270 -7.72 -17.50 -16.13
N PRO A 271 -8.55 -18.32 -16.80
CA PRO A 271 -9.00 -19.56 -16.22
C PRO A 271 -7.77 -20.41 -15.85
N VAL A 272 -7.79 -21.00 -14.66
CA VAL A 272 -6.81 -22.02 -14.27
C VAL A 272 -7.07 -23.22 -15.21
N LEU A 273 -6.14 -23.46 -16.16
CA LEU A 273 -6.14 -24.66 -17.00
C LEU A 273 -5.86 -25.89 -16.14
#